data_189bf3d9b99c77af7f7a885b902b5404
#
_entry.id   189bf3d9b99c77af7f7a885b902b5404
#
_cell.length_a   1.000
_cell.length_b   1.000
_cell.length_c   1.000
_cell.angle_alpha   90.00
_cell.angle_beta   90.00
_cell.angle_gamma   90.00
#
_symmetry.space_group_name_H-M   'P 1'
#
loop_
_entity.id
_entity.type
_entity.pdbx_description
1 polymer ?
#
loop_
_entity_poly.entity_id
_entity_poly.type
_entity_poly.pdbx_seq_one_letter_code
_entity_poly.pdbx_strand_id
1 'polypeptide(L)'
;MKPSPLLPLYRFLPCLALFLMIVRISAQGFGPVADPGAAGGFAPSPFAGPSTEDRPKNARTIIESDDGATFENASNTAEFAGHVIVHDPQFDLSCDKLHVVLASDRKGLSKVIATGAVTITQEKKNDRGDIVKSVGKCGKATYDAVTGDVTMEDWPQIQQGINNQVAIQQSTVMILNAKGRSRTIGPSRTMIVDQGTNAVTP
;
A
#
# COMPACT_ATOMS: atom_id res chain seq x y z
N MET A 1 -32.13 8.92 -65.42
CA MET A 1 -32.51 7.58 -65.90
C MET A 1 -32.39 6.64 -64.72
N LYS A 2 -33.53 6.14 -64.23
CA LYS A 2 -33.75 4.99 -63.34
C LYS A 2 -33.23 3.67 -64.01
N PRO A 3 -33.16 2.49 -63.35
CA PRO A 3 -33.76 2.08 -62.09
C PRO A 3 -32.90 1.19 -61.15
N SER A 4 -33.34 1.02 -59.92
CA SER A 4 -33.13 -0.12 -59.08
C SER A 4 -33.85 -1.40 -59.59
N PRO A 5 -33.50 -2.62 -59.14
CA PRO A 5 -34.41 -3.36 -58.25
C PRO A 5 -33.76 -4.22 -57.18
N LEU A 6 -34.33 -4.25 -55.98
CA LEU A 6 -35.19 -5.28 -55.38
C LEU A 6 -34.50 -6.60 -54.91
N LEU A 7 -34.67 -6.83 -53.60
CA LEU A 7 -34.53 -8.03 -52.79
C LEU A 7 -35.10 -9.31 -53.42
N PRO A 8 -34.72 -10.51 -52.89
CA PRO A 8 -35.72 -11.19 -52.06
C PRO A 8 -35.25 -11.81 -50.77
N LEU A 9 -36.11 -11.67 -49.82
CA LEU A 9 -36.45 -12.53 -48.70
C LEU A 9 -36.25 -14.03 -48.97
N TYR A 10 -35.60 -14.74 -48.04
CA TYR A 10 -35.88 -16.18 -47.85
C TYR A 10 -36.06 -16.49 -46.38
N ARG A 11 -37.36 -16.69 -46.07
CA ARG A 11 -37.90 -17.36 -44.89
C ARG A 11 -37.58 -18.85 -45.04
N PHE A 12 -37.04 -19.49 -44.03
CA PHE A 12 -37.40 -20.85 -43.63
C PHE A 12 -37.06 -21.07 -42.17
N LEU A 13 -38.08 -21.08 -41.32
CA LEU A 13 -38.23 -21.97 -40.19
C LEU A 13 -38.95 -23.25 -40.73
N PRO A 14 -38.79 -24.44 -40.19
CA PRO A 14 -39.15 -24.70 -38.80
C PRO A 14 -38.41 -25.87 -38.10
N CYS A 15 -38.69 -25.98 -36.81
CA CYS A 15 -38.90 -27.18 -35.99
C CYS A 15 -37.71 -28.11 -35.69
N LEU A 16 -37.40 -28.34 -34.46
CA LEU A 16 -37.97 -29.39 -33.62
C LEU A 16 -37.15 -29.64 -32.36
N ALA A 17 -37.83 -29.42 -31.29
CA ALA A 17 -37.92 -30.30 -30.12
C ALA A 17 -36.66 -30.68 -29.32
N LEU A 18 -36.65 -30.21 -28.12
CA LEU A 18 -36.74 -31.01 -26.89
C LEU A 18 -35.52 -31.83 -26.51
N PHE A 19 -34.64 -31.30 -25.67
CA PHE A 19 -34.14 -32.10 -24.55
C PHE A 19 -33.90 -31.18 -23.34
N LEU A 20 -34.91 -31.10 -22.51
CA LEU A 20 -34.86 -30.59 -21.16
C LEU A 20 -34.08 -31.62 -20.32
N MET A 21 -32.77 -31.47 -20.22
CA MET A 21 -31.98 -32.15 -19.18
C MET A 21 -31.68 -31.07 -18.10
N ILE A 22 -32.54 -31.04 -17.11
CA ILE A 22 -32.34 -30.32 -15.87
C ILE A 22 -31.19 -31.04 -15.15
N VAL A 23 -29.96 -30.62 -15.40
CA VAL A 23 -28.86 -30.89 -14.50
C VAL A 23 -29.02 -29.95 -13.33
N ARG A 24 -29.62 -30.44 -12.27
CA ARG A 24 -29.51 -29.78 -10.95
C ARG A 24 -28.06 -29.87 -10.51
N ILE A 25 -27.28 -28.90 -10.86
CA ILE A 25 -25.99 -28.67 -10.19
C ILE A 25 -26.36 -28.15 -8.80
N SER A 26 -26.34 -29.04 -7.84
CA SER A 26 -26.32 -28.66 -6.43
C SER A 26 -25.11 -27.76 -6.26
N ALA A 27 -25.34 -26.48 -6.10
CA ALA A 27 -24.34 -25.55 -5.59
C ALA A 27 -24.02 -26.01 -4.16
N GLN A 28 -23.06 -26.90 -4.02
CA GLN A 28 -22.38 -27.08 -2.76
C GLN A 28 -21.67 -25.76 -2.52
N GLY A 29 -22.15 -25.04 -1.51
CA GLY A 29 -21.55 -23.80 -1.08
C GLY A 29 -20.08 -24.03 -0.82
N PHE A 30 -19.25 -23.40 -1.64
CA PHE A 30 -17.89 -23.10 -1.23
C PHE A 30 -18.07 -22.18 -0.03
N GLY A 31 -17.88 -22.72 1.17
CA GLY A 31 -17.67 -21.92 2.35
C GLY A 31 -16.53 -20.92 2.08
N PRO A 32 -16.52 -19.77 2.74
CA PRO A 32 -15.44 -18.81 2.54
C PRO A 32 -14.13 -19.57 2.70
N VAL A 33 -13.30 -19.54 1.65
CA VAL A 33 -11.94 -20.04 1.69
C VAL A 33 -11.28 -19.26 2.83
N ALA A 34 -11.02 -19.96 3.93
CA ALA A 34 -10.27 -19.39 5.04
C ALA A 34 -8.95 -18.90 4.45
N ASP A 35 -8.71 -17.62 4.54
CA ASP A 35 -7.45 -16.98 4.17
C ASP A 35 -6.34 -17.71 4.96
N PRO A 36 -5.41 -18.45 4.32
CA PRO A 36 -4.36 -19.17 5.03
C PRO A 36 -3.33 -18.24 5.70
N GLY A 37 -3.59 -16.92 5.72
CA GLY A 37 -2.77 -15.91 6.36
C GLY A 37 -3.13 -15.55 7.80
N ALA A 38 -4.18 -16.17 8.39
CA ALA A 38 -4.68 -15.77 9.72
C ALA A 38 -4.09 -16.57 10.90
N ALA A 39 -2.98 -17.27 10.73
CA ALA A 39 -2.32 -18.00 11.81
C ALA A 39 -0.98 -17.35 12.19
N GLY A 40 -1.04 -16.25 12.87
CA GLY A 40 0.09 -15.58 13.51
C GLY A 40 -0.41 -14.25 14.01
N GLY A 41 -0.94 -14.23 15.26
CA GLY A 41 -1.42 -13.01 15.88
C GLY A 41 -0.26 -12.04 16.15
N PHE A 42 0.20 -11.39 15.09
CA PHE A 42 0.96 -10.16 15.22
C PHE A 42 0.00 -9.11 15.77
N ALA A 43 0.39 -8.47 16.87
CA ALA A 43 -0.22 -7.20 17.23
C ALA A 43 -0.25 -6.32 15.97
N PRO A 44 -1.33 -5.59 15.71
CA PRO A 44 -1.41 -4.74 14.53
C PRO A 44 -0.15 -3.90 14.45
N SER A 45 0.54 -3.96 13.30
CA SER A 45 1.76 -3.17 13.10
C SER A 45 1.38 -1.71 13.26
N PRO A 46 1.90 -0.95 14.22
CA PRO A 46 1.64 0.48 14.34
C PRO A 46 2.30 1.27 13.22
N PHE A 47 3.09 0.62 12.38
CA PHE A 47 3.56 1.17 11.14
C PHE A 47 2.43 1.07 10.11
N ALA A 48 1.44 1.94 10.23
CA ALA A 48 0.43 2.15 9.21
C ALA A 48 0.92 3.22 8.24
N GLY A 49 0.67 3.04 6.95
CA GLY A 49 0.86 4.12 5.99
C GLY A 49 0.10 5.39 6.42
N PRO A 50 0.46 6.57 5.90
CA PRO A 50 -0.23 7.80 6.21
C PRO A 50 -1.73 7.66 5.88
N SER A 51 -2.59 7.99 6.85
CA SER A 51 -4.04 7.89 6.74
C SER A 51 -4.63 9.27 6.58
N THR A 52 -5.54 9.44 5.62
CA THR A 52 -6.28 10.70 5.47
C THR A 52 -7.25 10.95 6.63
N GLU A 53 -7.72 9.89 7.31
CA GLU A 53 -8.68 9.97 8.41
C GLU A 53 -8.04 10.55 9.69
N ASP A 54 -6.78 10.21 9.96
CA ASP A 54 -6.05 10.66 11.15
C ASP A 54 -5.26 11.96 10.92
N ARG A 55 -5.32 12.51 9.70
CA ARG A 55 -4.57 13.72 9.36
C ARG A 55 -5.26 14.97 9.92
N PRO A 56 -4.56 15.83 10.68
CA PRO A 56 -5.13 17.07 11.16
C PRO A 56 -5.65 17.96 10.01
N LYS A 57 -6.79 18.61 10.20
CA LYS A 57 -7.27 19.62 9.25
C LYS A 57 -6.22 20.72 9.15
N ASN A 58 -5.86 21.13 7.93
CA ASN A 58 -4.79 22.10 7.64
C ASN A 58 -3.36 21.59 7.93
N ALA A 59 -3.15 20.29 8.04
CA ALA A 59 -1.81 19.72 8.12
C ALA A 59 -0.96 20.16 6.92
N ARG A 60 0.28 20.54 7.19
CA ARG A 60 1.26 20.94 6.16
C ARG A 60 2.34 19.88 6.09
N THR A 61 2.71 19.49 4.88
CA THR A 61 3.92 18.73 4.61
C THR A 61 5.00 19.71 4.15
N ILE A 62 6.15 19.65 4.76
CA ILE A 62 7.33 20.46 4.39
C ILE A 62 8.32 19.52 3.74
N ILE A 63 8.85 19.91 2.57
CA ILE A 63 9.87 19.15 1.84
C ILE A 63 11.08 20.07 1.66
N GLU A 64 12.23 19.62 2.14
CA GLU A 64 13.52 20.28 2.00
C GLU A 64 14.41 19.41 1.09
N SER A 65 15.26 20.02 0.27
CA SER A 65 16.18 19.33 -0.63
C SER A 65 17.40 20.22 -0.92
N ASP A 66 18.59 19.62 -0.93
CA ASP A 66 19.84 20.37 -1.09
C ASP A 66 20.11 20.73 -2.57
N ASP A 67 19.75 19.85 -3.53
CA ASP A 67 20.02 20.07 -4.95
C ASP A 67 18.85 20.72 -5.71
N GLY A 68 17.75 21.02 -5.00
CA GLY A 68 16.61 21.77 -5.52
C GLY A 68 15.41 20.90 -5.93
N ALA A 69 14.42 21.57 -6.53
CA ALA A 69 13.16 20.99 -6.92
C ALA A 69 12.76 21.38 -8.35
N THR A 70 12.19 20.45 -9.09
CA THR A 70 11.61 20.66 -10.42
C THR A 70 10.11 20.36 -10.38
N PHE A 71 9.31 21.29 -10.92
CA PHE A 71 7.86 21.13 -11.02
C PHE A 71 7.45 21.09 -12.48
N GLU A 72 6.74 20.04 -12.88
CA GLU A 72 6.22 19.85 -14.22
C GLU A 72 4.69 19.91 -14.22
N ASN A 73 4.15 21.02 -14.71
CA ASN A 73 2.70 21.23 -14.73
C ASN A 73 1.96 20.32 -15.72
N ALA A 74 2.62 19.93 -16.82
CA ALA A 74 2.02 19.09 -17.85
C ALA A 74 1.73 17.68 -17.35
N SER A 75 2.63 17.12 -16.52
CA SER A 75 2.53 15.79 -15.94
C SER A 75 1.97 15.79 -14.51
N ASN A 76 1.74 16.97 -13.90
CA ASN A 76 1.39 17.13 -12.48
C ASN A 76 2.40 16.44 -11.56
N THR A 77 3.69 16.59 -11.84
CA THR A 77 4.77 15.98 -11.04
C THR A 77 5.67 17.02 -10.41
N ALA A 78 6.30 16.63 -9.30
CA ALA A 78 7.39 17.37 -8.68
C ALA A 78 8.52 16.39 -8.36
N GLU A 79 9.76 16.80 -8.61
CA GLU A 79 10.96 16.06 -8.28
C GLU A 79 11.83 16.88 -7.35
N PHE A 80 12.33 16.28 -6.30
CA PHE A 80 13.26 16.83 -5.34
C PHE A 80 14.51 15.98 -5.32
N ALA A 81 15.69 16.59 -5.26
CA ALA A 81 16.96 15.90 -5.29
C ALA A 81 17.93 16.44 -4.25
N GLY A 82 18.88 15.59 -3.85
CA GLY A 82 19.91 15.89 -2.87
C GLY A 82 19.36 15.92 -1.44
N HIS A 83 19.65 14.87 -0.68
CA HIS A 83 19.33 14.76 0.75
C HIS A 83 17.94 15.34 1.12
N VAL A 84 16.92 14.73 0.53
CA VAL A 84 15.52 15.17 0.70
C VAL A 84 15.03 14.82 2.09
N ILE A 85 14.46 15.79 2.79
CA ILE A 85 13.82 15.62 4.09
C ILE A 85 12.36 16.05 3.97
N VAL A 86 11.45 15.18 4.43
CA VAL A 86 10.02 15.44 4.47
C VAL A 86 9.55 15.41 5.92
N HIS A 87 8.95 16.51 6.35
CA HIS A 87 8.26 16.61 7.64
C HIS A 87 6.76 16.66 7.41
N ASP A 88 6.07 15.64 7.87
CA ASP A 88 4.61 15.53 7.87
C ASP A 88 4.12 15.25 9.29
N PRO A 89 2.95 15.73 9.72
CA PRO A 89 2.42 15.43 11.05
C PRO A 89 2.27 13.95 11.40
N GLN A 90 2.31 13.06 10.42
CA GLN A 90 2.14 11.64 10.61
C GLN A 90 3.46 10.86 10.52
N PHE A 91 4.48 11.42 9.86
CA PHE A 91 5.79 10.77 9.65
C PHE A 91 6.87 11.77 9.26
N ASP A 92 8.11 11.40 9.50
CA ASP A 92 9.29 12.00 8.89
C ASP A 92 9.87 11.02 7.85
N LEU A 93 10.37 11.56 6.72
CA LEU A 93 11.03 10.76 5.70
C LEU A 93 12.32 11.45 5.28
N SER A 94 13.38 10.66 5.09
CA SER A 94 14.62 11.10 4.42
C SER A 94 14.96 10.16 3.27
N CYS A 95 15.50 10.72 2.17
CA CYS A 95 15.93 9.96 0.99
C CYS A 95 16.87 10.81 0.11
N ASP A 96 17.46 10.21 -0.92
CA ASP A 96 18.29 10.95 -1.87
C ASP A 96 17.46 11.69 -2.92
N LYS A 97 16.34 11.09 -3.35
CA LYS A 97 15.42 11.65 -4.35
C LYS A 97 13.97 11.34 -3.99
N LEU A 98 13.10 12.32 -4.22
CA LEU A 98 11.66 12.20 -4.04
C LEU A 98 10.93 12.61 -5.31
N HIS A 99 10.12 11.71 -5.86
CA HIS A 99 9.22 11.98 -6.97
C HIS A 99 7.78 11.96 -6.47
N VAL A 100 7.07 13.06 -6.68
CA VAL A 100 5.71 13.28 -6.23
C VAL A 100 4.80 13.41 -7.45
N VAL A 101 3.73 12.62 -7.49
CA VAL A 101 2.66 12.73 -8.48
C VAL A 101 1.42 13.26 -7.80
N LEU A 102 0.94 14.40 -8.28
CA LEU A 102 -0.30 15.01 -7.80
C LEU A 102 -1.51 14.34 -8.45
N ALA A 103 -2.64 14.35 -7.77
CA ALA A 103 -3.90 13.94 -8.36
C ALA A 103 -4.27 14.83 -9.56
N SER A 104 -5.05 14.30 -10.51
CA SER A 104 -5.42 15.00 -11.74
C SER A 104 -6.18 16.31 -11.49
N ASP A 105 -6.93 16.38 -10.38
CA ASP A 105 -7.62 17.60 -9.92
C ASP A 105 -6.72 18.56 -9.12
N ARG A 106 -5.46 18.21 -8.92
CA ARG A 106 -4.42 18.94 -8.15
C ARG A 106 -4.79 19.18 -6.68
N LYS A 107 -5.78 18.46 -6.14
CA LYS A 107 -6.23 18.63 -4.75
C LYS A 107 -5.62 17.63 -3.78
N GLY A 108 -4.56 16.93 -4.18
CA GLY A 108 -3.89 15.97 -3.32
C GLY A 108 -2.77 15.22 -4.01
N LEU A 109 -2.22 14.27 -3.28
CA LEU A 109 -1.21 13.34 -3.78
C LEU A 109 -1.91 12.16 -4.47
N SER A 110 -1.32 11.66 -5.55
CA SER A 110 -1.67 10.38 -6.16
C SER A 110 -0.65 9.32 -5.77
N LYS A 111 0.63 9.65 -5.91
CA LYS A 111 1.73 8.73 -5.62
C LYS A 111 2.97 9.50 -5.17
N VAL A 112 3.74 8.90 -4.27
CA VAL A 112 5.07 9.40 -3.87
C VAL A 112 6.06 8.26 -3.98
N ILE A 113 7.21 8.52 -4.61
CA ILE A 113 8.30 7.55 -4.76
C ILE A 113 9.56 8.18 -4.17
N ALA A 114 10.08 7.59 -3.12
CA ALA A 114 11.34 7.93 -2.50
C ALA A 114 12.41 6.90 -2.90
N THR A 115 13.60 7.34 -3.27
CA THR A 115 14.70 6.47 -3.68
C THR A 115 16.02 6.92 -3.06
N GLY A 116 16.89 5.95 -2.78
CA GLY A 116 18.21 6.13 -2.18
C GLY A 116 18.15 6.35 -0.67
N ALA A 117 18.75 5.45 0.10
CA ALA A 117 18.87 5.50 1.56
C ALA A 117 17.58 5.92 2.30
N VAL A 118 16.43 5.42 1.84
CA VAL A 118 15.11 5.83 2.37
C VAL A 118 14.99 5.42 3.84
N THR A 119 14.66 6.40 4.68
CA THR A 119 14.31 6.17 6.08
C THR A 119 12.97 6.87 6.37
N ILE A 120 12.02 6.11 6.93
CA ILE A 120 10.69 6.61 7.32
C ILE A 120 10.57 6.41 8.82
N THR A 121 10.23 7.46 9.56
CA THR A 121 10.01 7.40 11.00
C THR A 121 8.58 7.81 11.31
N GLN A 122 7.91 7.04 12.15
CA GLN A 122 6.57 7.32 12.63
C GLN A 122 6.49 7.12 14.12
N GLU A 123 5.80 8.02 14.82
CA GLU A 123 5.52 7.91 16.24
C GLU A 123 4.00 7.85 16.45
N LYS A 124 3.54 6.82 17.15
CA LYS A 124 2.12 6.65 17.49
C LYS A 124 1.98 6.32 18.97
N LYS A 125 0.90 6.79 19.57
CA LYS A 125 0.50 6.34 20.92
C LYS A 125 -0.14 4.97 20.83
N ASN A 126 0.28 4.05 21.69
CA ASN A 126 -0.39 2.77 21.87
C ASN A 126 -1.64 2.94 22.77
N ASP A 127 -2.41 1.86 22.97
CA ASP A 127 -3.61 1.87 23.80
C ASP A 127 -3.34 2.21 25.28
N ARG A 128 -2.09 2.12 25.72
CA ARG A 128 -1.65 2.50 27.07
C ARG A 128 -1.22 3.96 27.17
N GLY A 129 -1.18 4.67 26.03
CA GLY A 129 -0.72 6.06 25.96
C GLY A 129 0.79 6.23 25.78
N ASP A 130 1.57 5.14 25.70
CA ASP A 130 3.01 5.20 25.46
C ASP A 130 3.29 5.52 24.00
N ILE A 131 4.34 6.30 23.74
CA ILE A 131 4.80 6.60 22.38
C ILE A 131 5.60 5.41 21.87
N VAL A 132 5.13 4.80 20.79
CA VAL A 132 5.84 3.75 20.07
C VAL A 132 6.41 4.35 18.80
N LYS A 133 7.74 4.30 18.69
CA LYS A 133 8.48 4.72 17.50
C LYS A 133 8.66 3.52 16.57
N SER A 134 8.32 3.75 15.30
CA SER A 134 8.53 2.81 14.22
C SER A 134 9.45 3.42 13.17
N VAL A 135 10.42 2.64 12.70
CA VAL A 135 11.40 3.07 11.69
C VAL A 135 11.41 2.05 10.57
N GLY A 136 11.15 2.51 9.35
CA GLY A 136 11.30 1.75 8.12
C GLY A 136 12.55 2.22 7.36
N LYS A 137 13.35 1.30 6.81
CA LYS A 137 14.51 1.60 5.95
C LYS A 137 14.46 0.73 4.71
N CYS A 138 14.84 1.29 3.55
CA CYS A 138 14.90 0.57 2.28
C CYS A 138 15.66 1.38 1.23
N GLY A 139 15.94 0.81 0.06
CA GLY A 139 16.48 1.56 -1.07
C GLY A 139 15.41 2.32 -1.83
N LYS A 140 14.15 1.84 -1.80
CA LYS A 140 13.01 2.48 -2.48
C LYS A 140 11.73 2.30 -1.68
N ALA A 141 10.97 3.38 -1.52
CA ALA A 141 9.62 3.36 -0.96
C ALA A 141 8.63 4.01 -1.93
N THR A 142 7.46 3.40 -2.07
CA THR A 142 6.36 3.93 -2.89
C THR A 142 5.11 4.04 -2.01
N TYR A 143 4.56 5.23 -1.89
CA TYR A 143 3.26 5.48 -1.28
C TYR A 143 2.22 5.66 -2.38
N ASP A 144 1.13 4.91 -2.29
CA ASP A 144 -0.06 5.04 -3.14
C ASP A 144 -1.20 5.67 -2.34
N ALA A 145 -1.61 6.87 -2.71
CA ALA A 145 -2.63 7.60 -1.97
C ALA A 145 -4.05 7.03 -2.14
N VAL A 146 -4.29 6.22 -3.18
CA VAL A 146 -5.59 5.59 -3.41
C VAL A 146 -5.82 4.43 -2.45
N THR A 147 -4.81 3.60 -2.26
CA THR A 147 -4.88 2.43 -1.36
C THR A 147 -4.42 2.75 0.06
N GLY A 148 -3.63 3.81 0.24
CA GLY A 148 -2.95 4.14 1.48
C GLY A 148 -1.78 3.21 1.81
N ASP A 149 -1.32 2.43 0.83
CA ASP A 149 -0.24 1.47 1.02
C ASP A 149 1.14 2.13 0.84
N VAL A 150 2.08 1.73 1.68
CA VAL A 150 3.52 1.99 1.50
C VAL A 150 4.19 0.69 1.12
N THR A 151 4.76 0.63 -0.08
CA THR A 151 5.57 -0.50 -0.56
C THR A 151 7.04 -0.16 -0.38
N MET A 152 7.78 -1.00 0.32
CA MET A 152 9.21 -0.89 0.57
C MET A 152 9.96 -1.98 -0.18
N GLU A 153 10.93 -1.59 -0.98
CA GLU A 153 11.73 -2.44 -1.86
C GLU A 153 13.23 -2.17 -1.62
N ASP A 154 14.08 -3.06 -2.10
CA ASP A 154 15.53 -2.93 -2.01
C ASP A 154 16.03 -2.94 -0.55
N TRP A 155 16.17 -4.16 -0.01
CA TRP A 155 16.59 -4.45 1.36
C TRP A 155 15.70 -3.81 2.42
N PRO A 156 14.35 -3.98 2.36
CA PRO A 156 13.47 -3.38 3.34
C PRO A 156 13.69 -3.95 4.74
N GLN A 157 13.61 -3.08 5.72
CA GLN A 157 13.61 -3.43 7.13
C GLN A 157 12.67 -2.52 7.91
N ILE A 158 12.02 -3.08 8.93
CA ILE A 158 11.09 -2.38 9.80
C ILE A 158 11.47 -2.69 11.24
N GLN A 159 11.65 -1.64 12.03
CA GLN A 159 11.84 -1.72 13.48
C GLN A 159 10.67 -1.03 14.18
N GLN A 160 10.12 -1.68 15.19
CA GLN A 160 9.05 -1.16 16.01
C GLN A 160 9.36 -1.45 17.48
N GLY A 161 9.71 -0.41 18.22
CA GLY A 161 10.23 -0.59 19.56
C GLY A 161 11.42 -1.56 19.53
N ILE A 162 11.29 -2.70 20.22
CA ILE A 162 12.31 -3.75 20.27
C ILE A 162 12.12 -4.86 19.22
N ASN A 163 10.99 -4.86 18.52
CA ASN A 163 10.68 -5.82 17.45
C ASN A 163 11.29 -5.37 16.13
N ASN A 164 11.74 -6.32 15.34
CA ASN A 164 12.46 -6.03 14.11
C ASN A 164 12.11 -7.07 13.04
N GLN A 165 11.92 -6.62 11.80
CA GLN A 165 11.80 -7.45 10.61
C GLN A 165 12.74 -6.94 9.54
N VAL A 166 13.58 -7.82 8.98
CA VAL A 166 14.57 -7.48 7.95
C VAL A 166 14.45 -8.42 6.76
N ALA A 167 14.60 -7.88 5.57
CA ALA A 167 14.79 -8.66 4.36
C ALA A 167 16.15 -9.38 4.40
N ILE A 168 16.20 -10.62 3.94
CA ILE A 168 17.47 -11.36 3.73
C ILE A 168 17.82 -11.49 2.26
N GLN A 169 17.02 -10.91 1.37
CA GLN A 169 17.30 -10.74 -0.05
C GLN A 169 16.83 -9.38 -0.52
N GLN A 170 17.53 -8.80 -1.50
CA GLN A 170 17.19 -7.51 -2.09
C GLN A 170 15.80 -7.49 -2.71
N SER A 171 15.39 -8.62 -3.33
CA SER A 171 14.09 -8.78 -3.98
C SER A 171 12.90 -8.90 -3.01
N THR A 172 13.14 -8.95 -1.70
CA THR A 172 12.07 -8.95 -0.71
C THR A 172 11.32 -7.63 -0.75
N VAL A 173 9.99 -7.70 -0.68
CA VAL A 173 9.09 -6.54 -0.65
C VAL A 173 8.30 -6.55 0.64
N MET A 174 8.20 -5.39 1.30
CA MET A 174 7.33 -5.19 2.46
C MET A 174 6.25 -4.17 2.12
N ILE A 175 4.99 -4.51 2.38
CA ILE A 175 3.83 -3.65 2.12
C ILE A 175 3.15 -3.35 3.45
N LEU A 176 2.96 -2.07 3.72
CA LEU A 176 2.34 -1.54 4.92
C LEU A 176 1.10 -0.78 4.51
N ASN A 177 -0.06 -1.11 5.06
CA ASN A 177 -1.27 -0.37 4.72
C ASN A 177 -1.71 0.61 5.82
N ALA A 178 -2.58 1.56 5.46
CA ALA A 178 -3.10 2.57 6.39
C ALA A 178 -3.81 1.99 7.63
N LYS A 179 -4.29 0.74 7.56
CA LYS A 179 -4.98 0.04 8.67
C LYS A 179 -4.02 -0.71 9.60
N GLY A 180 -2.70 -0.51 9.48
CA GLY A 180 -1.69 -1.14 10.32
C GLY A 180 -1.42 -2.62 9.99
N ARG A 181 -1.84 -3.13 8.83
CA ARG A 181 -1.42 -4.44 8.36
C ARG A 181 -0.11 -4.35 7.61
N SER A 182 0.80 -5.29 7.89
CA SER A 182 2.03 -5.47 7.11
C SER A 182 2.00 -6.84 6.41
N ARG A 183 2.55 -6.88 5.20
CA ARG A 183 2.75 -8.09 4.42
C ARG A 183 4.17 -8.10 3.87
N THR A 184 4.87 -9.21 4.04
CA THR A 184 6.20 -9.42 3.46
C THR A 184 6.13 -10.47 2.37
N ILE A 185 6.73 -10.18 1.23
CA ILE A 185 6.84 -11.08 0.08
C ILE A 185 8.32 -11.32 -0.16
N GLY A 186 8.73 -12.56 -0.02
CA GLY A 186 10.13 -12.98 -0.13
C GLY A 186 10.77 -13.32 1.23
N PRO A 187 12.04 -13.77 1.21
CA PRO A 187 12.75 -14.21 2.39
C PRO A 187 13.01 -13.07 3.39
N SER A 188 12.63 -13.27 4.64
CA SER A 188 12.80 -12.28 5.71
C SER A 188 13.12 -12.96 7.04
N ARG A 189 13.67 -12.20 7.96
CA ARG A 189 13.87 -12.58 9.35
C ARG A 189 13.09 -11.64 10.24
N THR A 190 12.30 -12.20 11.14
CA THR A 190 11.55 -11.45 12.14
C THR A 190 12.06 -11.81 13.53
N MET A 191 12.31 -10.80 14.35
CA MET A 191 12.65 -10.94 15.75
C MET A 191 11.56 -10.28 16.60
N ILE A 192 10.94 -11.06 17.46
CA ILE A 192 9.93 -10.61 18.40
C ILE A 192 10.50 -10.85 19.79
N VAL A 193 10.51 -9.82 20.62
CA VAL A 193 10.93 -9.93 22.02
C VAL A 193 9.68 -9.91 22.88
N ASP A 194 9.42 -11.04 23.54
CA ASP A 194 8.35 -11.13 24.54
C ASP A 194 8.77 -10.35 25.79
N GLN A 195 8.06 -9.27 26.06
CA GLN A 195 8.17 -8.54 27.33
C GLN A 195 7.22 -9.20 28.33
N GLY A 196 7.55 -10.44 28.75
CA GLY A 196 6.76 -11.16 29.72
C GLY A 196 6.30 -10.24 30.85
N THR A 197 5.01 -10.20 31.10
CA THR A 197 4.45 -9.61 32.32
C THR A 197 5.09 -10.34 33.46
N ASN A 198 6.09 -9.74 34.10
CA ASN A 198 6.48 -10.14 35.46
C ASN A 198 5.24 -9.94 36.36
N ALA A 199 4.39 -10.95 36.42
CA ALA A 199 3.43 -11.09 37.50
C ALA A 199 4.26 -11.25 38.76
N VAL A 200 4.55 -10.13 39.43
CA VAL A 200 4.98 -10.16 40.80
C VAL A 200 3.78 -10.73 41.56
N THR A 201 3.81 -12.04 41.80
CA THR A 201 2.90 -12.68 42.77
C THR A 201 3.34 -12.23 44.15
N PRO A 202 2.45 -11.67 44.94
CA PRO A 202 2.75 -11.24 46.32
C PRO A 202 3.11 -12.41 47.22
#